data_5a1131cd594b1141fa6832f268efab5e
#
_entry.id   5a1131cd594b1141fa6832f268efab5e
#
_cell.length_a   1.000
_cell.length_b   1.000
_cell.length_c   1.000
_cell.angle_alpha   90.00
_cell.angle_beta   90.00
_cell.angle_gamma   90.00
#
_symmetry.space_group_name_H-M   'P 1'
#
loop_
_entity.id
_entity.type
_entity.pdbx_description
1 polymer ?
#
loop_
_entity_poly.entity_id
_entity_poly.type
_entity_poly.pdbx_seq_one_letter_code
_entity_poly.pdbx_strand_id
1 'polypeptide(L)'
;MMLSWLLQSYPALGLAGSLVILAGVLLPALVYRGKEGERYSIARHFISELGEIGMSRLAPVFNISLIIAGLLFLLMLIGVGIDMNTVWGYIAMSAGIVTAAACVFVGIFPMNQLKPHTAAAMTYFRFGLLTVLLFSIAIILQPAADRVIPLYALFFGVISLGAYAAFLIYAGNVAKKQAQNVLDTEKVMVRPRFWWMPFLEWLVLISTILWFLVICTAR
;
A
#
# COMPACT_ATOMS: atom_id res chain seq x y z
N MET A 1 -10.70 21.81 19.01
CA MET A 1 -11.08 22.14 17.62
C MET A 1 -10.38 21.22 16.59
N MET A 2 -9.06 21.14 16.53
CA MET A 2 -8.33 20.26 15.57
C MET A 2 -8.64 18.76 15.77
N LEU A 3 -8.64 18.26 17.00
CA LEU A 3 -8.94 16.86 17.30
C LEU A 3 -10.38 16.46 16.93
N SER A 4 -11.36 17.29 17.28
CA SER A 4 -12.75 17.04 16.92
C SER A 4 -12.99 17.01 15.42
N TRP A 5 -12.30 17.89 14.67
CA TRP A 5 -12.31 17.87 13.21
C TRP A 5 -11.75 16.55 12.67
N LEU A 6 -10.58 16.11 13.16
CA LEU A 6 -9.95 14.87 12.70
C LEU A 6 -10.86 13.64 12.93
N LEU A 7 -11.45 13.54 14.14
CA LEU A 7 -12.35 12.43 14.48
C LEU A 7 -13.63 12.42 13.62
N GLN A 8 -14.10 13.55 13.13
CA GLN A 8 -15.23 13.62 12.22
C GLN A 8 -14.85 13.37 10.76
N SER A 9 -13.62 13.73 10.38
CA SER A 9 -13.20 13.77 8.98
C SER A 9 -12.39 12.57 8.52
N TYR A 10 -11.82 11.74 9.42
CA TYR A 10 -10.95 10.64 9.01
C TYR A 10 -11.62 9.65 8.03
N PRO A 11 -12.93 9.35 8.10
CA PRO A 11 -13.55 8.49 7.10
C PRO A 11 -13.52 9.12 5.70
N ALA A 12 -13.84 10.40 5.60
CA ALA A 12 -13.78 11.13 4.32
C ALA A 12 -12.35 11.23 3.78
N LEU A 13 -11.34 11.39 4.66
CA LEU A 13 -9.93 11.41 4.28
C LEU A 13 -9.49 10.05 3.72
N GLY A 14 -9.92 8.95 4.34
CA GLY A 14 -9.63 7.60 3.84
C GLY A 14 -10.30 7.30 2.49
N LEU A 15 -11.55 7.71 2.32
CA LEU A 15 -12.26 7.61 1.04
C LEU A 15 -11.56 8.43 -0.06
N ALA A 16 -11.21 9.69 0.25
CA ALA A 16 -10.48 10.55 -0.69
C ALA A 16 -9.11 9.96 -1.04
N GLY A 17 -8.34 9.46 -0.07
CA GLY A 17 -7.06 8.79 -0.30
C GLY A 17 -7.20 7.56 -1.20
N SER A 18 -8.24 6.75 -0.98
CA SER A 18 -8.55 5.58 -1.82
C SER A 18 -8.88 5.97 -3.26
N LEU A 19 -9.66 7.02 -3.46
CA LEU A 19 -9.97 7.53 -4.81
C LEU A 19 -8.73 8.10 -5.50
N VAL A 20 -7.92 8.86 -4.78
CA VAL A 20 -6.68 9.46 -5.32
C VAL A 20 -5.70 8.38 -5.77
N ILE A 21 -5.47 7.35 -4.96
CA ILE A 21 -4.53 6.28 -5.34
C ILE A 21 -5.07 5.43 -6.48
N LEU A 22 -6.37 5.12 -6.49
CA LEU A 22 -7.00 4.40 -7.60
C LEU A 22 -6.87 5.17 -8.91
N ALA A 23 -7.20 6.45 -8.92
CA ALA A 23 -7.03 7.30 -10.10
C ALA A 23 -5.55 7.40 -10.50
N GLY A 24 -4.65 7.58 -9.53
CA GLY A 24 -3.20 7.65 -9.72
C GLY A 24 -2.57 6.38 -10.29
N VAL A 25 -3.19 5.23 -10.10
CA VAL A 25 -2.74 3.95 -10.68
C VAL A 25 -3.42 3.68 -12.02
N LEU A 26 -4.75 3.82 -12.08
CA LEU A 26 -5.52 3.43 -13.27
C LEU A 26 -5.26 4.35 -14.46
N LEU A 27 -5.22 5.67 -14.27
CA LEU A 27 -4.99 6.62 -15.37
C LEU A 27 -3.61 6.42 -16.05
N PRO A 28 -2.48 6.31 -15.29
CA PRO A 28 -1.21 5.98 -15.90
C PRO A 28 -1.19 4.61 -16.59
N ALA A 29 -1.85 3.59 -16.00
CA ALA A 29 -1.91 2.25 -16.59
C ALA A 29 -2.58 2.23 -17.97
N LEU A 30 -3.63 3.04 -18.18
CA LEU A 30 -4.34 3.14 -19.46
C LEU A 30 -3.46 3.67 -20.61
N VAL A 31 -2.52 4.57 -20.29
CA VAL A 31 -1.68 5.24 -21.31
C VAL A 31 -0.24 4.72 -21.31
N TYR A 32 0.07 3.78 -20.43
CA TYR A 32 1.41 3.22 -20.31
C TYR A 32 1.89 2.57 -21.61
N ARG A 33 3.16 2.81 -21.91
CA ARG A 33 3.91 2.12 -22.96
C ARG A 33 5.28 1.79 -22.40
N GLY A 34 5.62 0.51 -22.34
CA GLY A 34 6.92 0.04 -21.91
C GLY A 34 8.02 0.27 -22.95
N LYS A 35 9.21 -0.22 -22.67
CA LYS A 35 10.41 -0.03 -23.52
C LYS A 35 10.24 -0.57 -24.95
N GLU A 36 9.44 -1.60 -25.11
CA GLU A 36 9.12 -2.26 -26.38
C GLU A 36 7.77 -1.79 -26.95
N GLY A 37 7.17 -0.73 -26.40
CA GLY A 37 5.86 -0.21 -26.77
C GLY A 37 4.67 -1.02 -26.23
N GLU A 38 4.92 -2.01 -25.38
CA GLU A 38 3.92 -2.89 -24.80
C GLU A 38 2.99 -2.12 -23.84
N ARG A 39 1.74 -2.59 -23.76
CA ARG A 39 0.75 -2.04 -22.82
C ARG A 39 0.98 -2.56 -21.41
N TYR A 40 0.53 -1.79 -20.42
CA TYR A 40 0.54 -2.21 -19.03
C TYR A 40 -0.25 -3.52 -18.84
N SER A 41 0.29 -4.39 -18.02
CA SER A 41 -0.35 -5.66 -17.64
C SER A 41 -0.08 -5.96 -16.18
N ILE A 42 -1.13 -6.16 -15.40
CA ILE A 42 -1.07 -6.54 -13.99
C ILE A 42 -0.21 -7.80 -13.75
N ALA A 43 -0.21 -8.71 -14.73
CA ALA A 43 0.55 -9.96 -14.64
C ALA A 43 2.03 -9.82 -15.01
N ARG A 44 2.49 -8.66 -15.50
CA ARG A 44 3.83 -8.52 -16.08
C ARG A 44 4.59 -7.27 -15.64
N HIS A 45 3.89 -6.28 -15.09
CA HIS A 45 4.47 -4.98 -14.71
C HIS A 45 4.15 -4.66 -13.25
N PHE A 46 5.15 -4.17 -12.53
CA PHE A 46 4.96 -3.62 -11.20
C PHE A 46 4.08 -2.37 -11.25
N ILE A 47 3.35 -2.11 -10.18
CA ILE A 47 2.60 -0.84 -10.03
C ILE A 47 3.58 0.34 -10.08
N SER A 48 4.74 0.19 -9.46
CA SER A 48 5.78 1.21 -9.38
C SER A 48 6.38 1.60 -10.75
N GLU A 49 6.28 0.75 -11.78
CA GLU A 49 6.68 1.11 -13.15
C GLU A 49 5.82 2.24 -13.73
N LEU A 50 4.61 2.43 -13.23
CA LEU A 50 3.75 3.56 -13.59
C LEU A 50 4.34 4.91 -13.18
N GLY A 51 5.22 4.92 -12.18
CA GLY A 51 5.95 6.08 -11.69
C GLY A 51 7.34 6.28 -12.29
N GLU A 52 7.78 5.42 -13.22
CA GLU A 52 9.11 5.53 -13.83
C GLU A 52 9.16 6.71 -14.80
N ILE A 53 9.92 7.76 -14.42
CA ILE A 53 10.05 9.01 -15.19
C ILE A 53 10.80 8.72 -16.50
N GLY A 54 10.26 9.20 -17.59
CA GLY A 54 10.80 8.96 -18.93
C GLY A 54 10.25 7.69 -19.61
N MET A 55 9.60 6.79 -18.85
CA MET A 55 8.94 5.58 -19.37
C MET A 55 7.42 5.73 -19.37
N SER A 56 6.84 6.03 -18.22
CA SER A 56 5.41 6.28 -18.12
C SER A 56 5.07 7.73 -18.42
N ARG A 57 4.16 7.99 -19.38
CA ARG A 57 3.73 9.35 -19.74
C ARG A 57 3.10 10.10 -18.56
N LEU A 58 2.43 9.39 -17.66
CA LEU A 58 1.77 9.95 -16.48
C LEU A 58 2.50 9.59 -15.18
N ALA A 59 3.82 9.34 -15.25
CA ALA A 59 4.63 9.09 -14.05
C ALA A 59 4.47 10.17 -12.96
N PRO A 60 4.43 11.48 -13.28
CA PRO A 60 4.17 12.50 -12.26
C PRO A 60 2.80 12.35 -11.60
N VAL A 61 1.76 11.97 -12.35
CA VAL A 61 0.41 11.74 -11.79
C VAL A 61 0.45 10.60 -10.79
N PHE A 62 1.08 9.47 -11.13
CA PHE A 62 1.25 8.34 -10.22
C PHE A 62 2.00 8.75 -8.94
N ASN A 63 3.18 9.37 -9.08
CA ASN A 63 4.02 9.73 -7.95
C ASN A 63 3.36 10.76 -7.03
N ILE A 64 2.72 11.80 -7.59
CA ILE A 64 1.98 12.79 -6.81
C ILE A 64 0.77 12.15 -6.11
N SER A 65 0.07 11.23 -6.76
CA SER A 65 -1.06 10.52 -6.15
C SER A 65 -0.63 9.68 -4.95
N LEU A 66 0.55 9.03 -4.99
CA LEU A 66 1.12 8.32 -3.83
C LEU A 66 1.40 9.28 -2.67
N ILE A 67 1.95 10.46 -2.95
CA ILE A 67 2.23 11.47 -1.92
C ILE A 67 0.92 11.95 -1.29
N ILE A 68 -0.06 12.35 -2.10
CA ILE A 68 -1.34 12.87 -1.60
C ILE A 68 -2.10 11.77 -0.84
N ALA A 69 -2.23 10.56 -1.42
CA ALA A 69 -2.90 9.45 -0.76
C ALA A 69 -2.21 9.05 0.54
N GLY A 70 -0.87 9.03 0.56
CA GLY A 70 -0.08 8.75 1.77
C GLY A 70 -0.35 9.75 2.89
N LEU A 71 -0.44 11.06 2.58
CA LEU A 71 -0.79 12.10 3.55
C LEU A 71 -2.25 11.95 4.04
N LEU A 72 -3.18 11.64 3.16
CA LEU A 72 -4.59 11.42 3.53
C LEU A 72 -4.74 10.17 4.41
N PHE A 73 -4.06 9.07 4.07
CA PHE A 73 -4.04 7.85 4.89
C PHE A 73 -3.33 8.07 6.23
N LEU A 74 -2.30 8.92 6.29
CA LEU A 74 -1.66 9.30 7.54
C LEU A 74 -2.68 9.91 8.51
N LEU A 75 -3.45 10.89 8.04
CA LEU A 75 -4.48 11.54 8.85
C LEU A 75 -5.61 10.57 9.21
N MET A 76 -6.04 9.72 8.26
CA MET A 76 -7.04 8.68 8.49
C MET A 76 -6.59 7.71 9.60
N LEU A 77 -5.38 7.14 9.51
CA LEU A 77 -4.88 6.15 10.47
C LEU A 77 -4.65 6.75 11.87
N ILE A 78 -4.26 8.01 11.94
CA ILE A 78 -4.20 8.76 13.21
C ILE A 78 -5.62 8.92 13.77
N GLY A 79 -6.58 9.33 12.95
CA GLY A 79 -7.97 9.49 13.36
C GLY A 79 -8.58 8.21 13.89
N VAL A 80 -8.42 7.10 13.16
CA VAL A 80 -8.90 5.76 13.60
C VAL A 80 -8.27 5.34 14.92
N GLY A 81 -6.95 5.47 15.06
CA GLY A 81 -6.25 5.06 16.29
C GLY A 81 -6.69 5.85 17.52
N ILE A 82 -6.92 7.16 17.36
CA ILE A 82 -7.43 8.02 18.43
C ILE A 82 -8.89 7.69 18.75
N ASP A 83 -9.74 7.47 17.74
CA ASP A 83 -11.16 7.17 17.91
C ASP A 83 -11.38 5.84 18.64
N MET A 84 -10.54 4.84 18.35
CA MET A 84 -10.55 3.55 19.10
C MET A 84 -10.23 3.72 20.57
N ASN A 85 -9.46 4.72 20.95
CA ASN A 85 -9.09 5.07 22.33
C ASN A 85 -8.64 3.90 23.20
N THR A 86 -7.84 3.02 22.63
CA THR A 86 -7.29 1.83 23.30
C THR A 86 -5.77 1.75 23.11
N VAL A 87 -5.08 1.06 24.01
CA VAL A 87 -3.63 0.83 23.88
C VAL A 87 -3.29 0.17 22.54
N TRP A 88 -4.08 -0.81 22.11
CA TRP A 88 -3.90 -1.49 20.84
C TRP A 88 -4.17 -0.57 19.64
N GLY A 89 -5.16 0.32 19.74
CA GLY A 89 -5.43 1.36 18.76
C GLY A 89 -4.23 2.31 18.57
N TYR A 90 -3.59 2.75 19.65
CA TYR A 90 -2.40 3.60 19.59
C TYR A 90 -1.16 2.88 19.04
N ILE A 91 -0.97 1.60 19.39
CA ILE A 91 0.12 0.78 18.83
C ILE A 91 -0.09 0.61 17.32
N ALA A 92 -1.31 0.28 16.88
CA ALA A 92 -1.67 0.14 15.48
C ALA A 92 -1.49 1.45 14.70
N MET A 93 -1.90 2.58 15.30
CA MET A 93 -1.69 3.93 14.77
C MET A 93 -0.20 4.20 14.51
N SER A 94 0.68 3.83 15.45
CA SER A 94 2.12 4.05 15.30
C SER A 94 2.70 3.31 14.09
N ALA A 95 2.29 2.06 13.86
CA ALA A 95 2.65 1.30 12.66
C ALA A 95 2.04 1.94 11.39
N GLY A 96 0.80 2.40 11.48
CA GLY A 96 0.10 3.09 10.40
C GLY A 96 0.79 4.37 9.96
N ILE A 97 1.30 5.16 10.89
CA ILE A 97 2.08 6.38 10.60
C ILE A 97 3.31 6.04 9.76
N VAL A 98 4.06 4.99 10.13
CA VAL A 98 5.23 4.56 9.37
C VAL A 98 4.83 4.07 7.97
N THR A 99 3.73 3.31 7.86
CA THR A 99 3.21 2.83 6.57
C THR A 99 2.84 3.99 5.64
N ALA A 100 2.09 4.95 6.15
CA ALA A 100 1.65 6.11 5.38
C ALA A 100 2.83 7.01 4.97
N ALA A 101 3.79 7.24 5.87
CA ALA A 101 5.02 7.96 5.55
C ALA A 101 5.83 7.22 4.47
N ALA A 102 5.96 5.90 4.57
CA ALA A 102 6.63 5.09 3.55
C ALA A 102 5.93 5.21 2.17
N CYS A 103 4.59 5.26 2.13
CA CYS A 103 3.82 5.52 0.90
C CYS A 103 4.20 6.87 0.27
N VAL A 104 4.29 7.93 1.09
CA VAL A 104 4.76 9.26 0.65
C VAL A 104 6.16 9.16 0.05
N PHE A 105 7.08 8.47 0.72
CA PHE A 105 8.46 8.32 0.23
C PHE A 105 8.55 7.49 -1.06
N VAL A 106 7.67 6.51 -1.28
CA VAL A 106 7.59 5.80 -2.57
C VAL A 106 7.25 6.78 -3.70
N GLY A 107 6.36 7.74 -3.46
CA GLY A 107 6.03 8.80 -4.43
C GLY A 107 7.16 9.82 -4.62
N ILE A 108 7.92 10.15 -3.57
CA ILE A 108 9.06 11.09 -3.63
C ILE A 108 10.25 10.47 -4.37
N PHE A 109 10.48 9.17 -4.19
CA PHE A 109 11.57 8.43 -4.83
C PHE A 109 11.00 7.54 -5.94
N PRO A 110 10.86 8.01 -7.18
CA PRO A 110 10.37 7.20 -8.29
C PRO A 110 11.29 6.01 -8.57
N MET A 111 10.80 5.04 -9.33
CA MET A 111 11.54 3.80 -9.65
C MET A 111 12.90 4.03 -10.31
N ASN A 112 13.12 5.19 -10.93
CA ASN A 112 14.42 5.63 -11.44
C ASN A 112 15.49 5.73 -10.33
N GLN A 113 15.08 5.96 -9.09
CA GLN A 113 15.94 5.99 -7.91
C GLN A 113 15.80 4.66 -7.14
N LEU A 114 16.23 3.55 -7.74
CA LEU A 114 15.92 2.20 -7.31
C LEU A 114 16.23 1.92 -5.83
N LYS A 115 17.39 2.36 -5.31
CA LYS A 115 17.78 2.09 -3.91
C LYS A 115 16.82 2.74 -2.89
N PRO A 116 16.59 4.07 -2.88
CA PRO A 116 15.66 4.70 -1.95
C PRO A 116 14.21 4.27 -2.23
N HIS A 117 13.81 4.08 -3.49
CA HIS A 117 12.50 3.54 -3.85
C HIS A 117 12.24 2.18 -3.20
N THR A 118 13.16 1.22 -3.39
CA THR A 118 13.03 -0.12 -2.82
C THR A 118 13.01 -0.09 -1.29
N ALA A 119 13.84 0.76 -0.67
CA ALA A 119 13.82 0.92 0.79
C ALA A 119 12.46 1.43 1.28
N ALA A 120 11.90 2.46 0.65
CA ALA A 120 10.59 3.00 0.97
C ALA A 120 9.48 1.97 0.72
N ALA A 121 9.48 1.30 -0.43
CA ALA A 121 8.50 0.27 -0.78
C ALA A 121 8.53 -0.92 0.19
N MET A 122 9.71 -1.43 0.53
CA MET A 122 9.83 -2.54 1.48
C MET A 122 9.43 -2.13 2.90
N THR A 123 9.65 -0.89 3.29
CA THR A 123 9.13 -0.34 4.55
C THR A 123 7.60 -0.29 4.51
N TYR A 124 7.01 0.21 3.42
CA TYR A 124 5.56 0.22 3.22
C TYR A 124 4.96 -1.19 3.35
N PHE A 125 5.52 -2.20 2.68
CA PHE A 125 4.98 -3.56 2.74
C PHE A 125 5.11 -4.20 4.12
N ARG A 126 6.24 -4.02 4.81
CA ARG A 126 6.46 -4.59 6.16
C ARG A 126 5.58 -3.92 7.21
N PHE A 127 5.56 -2.61 7.24
CA PHE A 127 4.73 -1.86 8.19
C PHE A 127 3.25 -1.89 7.81
N GLY A 128 2.90 -2.02 6.53
CA GLY A 128 1.54 -2.27 6.08
C GLY A 128 0.99 -3.58 6.64
N LEU A 129 1.76 -4.68 6.57
CA LEU A 129 1.40 -5.95 7.24
C LEU A 129 1.14 -5.73 8.74
N LEU A 130 2.07 -5.05 9.43
CA LEU A 130 1.93 -4.77 10.86
C LEU A 130 0.71 -3.89 11.16
N THR A 131 0.45 -2.88 10.34
CA THR A 131 -0.70 -1.98 10.47
C THR A 131 -2.01 -2.76 10.43
N VAL A 132 -2.19 -3.60 9.38
CA VAL A 132 -3.41 -4.41 9.25
C VAL A 132 -3.55 -5.40 10.40
N LEU A 133 -2.45 -6.06 10.80
CA LEU A 133 -2.44 -7.01 11.92
C LEU A 133 -2.83 -6.32 13.24
N LEU A 134 -2.17 -5.21 13.57
CA LEU A 134 -2.37 -4.53 14.85
C LEU A 134 -3.76 -3.89 14.95
N PHE A 135 -4.26 -3.27 13.86
CA PHE A 135 -5.64 -2.79 13.85
C PHE A 135 -6.65 -3.94 13.92
N SER A 136 -6.39 -5.09 13.29
CA SER A 136 -7.25 -6.27 13.43
C SER A 136 -7.31 -6.76 14.87
N ILE A 137 -6.18 -6.80 15.58
CA ILE A 137 -6.13 -7.11 17.02
C ILE A 137 -6.90 -6.05 17.82
N ALA A 138 -6.71 -4.77 17.53
CA ALA A 138 -7.41 -3.69 18.21
C ALA A 138 -8.92 -3.78 18.04
N ILE A 139 -9.42 -4.12 16.84
CA ILE A 139 -10.84 -4.34 16.54
C ILE A 139 -11.41 -5.51 17.37
N ILE A 140 -10.68 -6.63 17.47
CA ILE A 140 -11.09 -7.81 18.25
C ILE A 140 -11.19 -7.48 19.73
N LEU A 141 -10.20 -6.77 20.26
CA LEU A 141 -10.07 -6.50 21.69
C LEU A 141 -10.92 -5.30 22.15
N GLN A 142 -11.49 -4.53 21.24
CA GLN A 142 -12.36 -3.40 21.61
C GLN A 142 -13.69 -3.91 22.21
N PRO A 143 -14.11 -3.39 23.36
CA PRO A 143 -15.38 -3.75 23.98
C PRO A 143 -16.56 -3.54 23.00
N ALA A 144 -17.55 -4.42 23.05
CA ALA A 144 -18.67 -4.37 22.09
C ALA A 144 -19.47 -3.06 22.17
N ALA A 145 -19.59 -2.47 23.40
CA ALA A 145 -20.31 -1.21 23.63
C ALA A 145 -19.60 0.01 23.00
N ASP A 146 -18.26 -0.03 22.92
CA ASP A 146 -17.43 1.10 22.46
C ASP A 146 -16.82 0.83 21.08
N ARG A 147 -17.31 -0.19 20.36
CA ARG A 147 -16.70 -0.63 19.11
C ARG A 147 -16.90 0.39 17.99
N VAL A 148 -15.81 1.01 17.58
CA VAL A 148 -15.77 2.00 16.48
C VAL A 148 -15.82 1.33 15.12
N ILE A 149 -15.11 0.19 14.96
CA ILE A 149 -15.02 -0.55 13.70
C ILE A 149 -15.68 -1.92 13.90
N PRO A 150 -16.68 -2.29 13.09
CA PRO A 150 -17.39 -3.56 13.25
C PRO A 150 -16.52 -4.77 12.90
N LEU A 151 -16.84 -5.94 13.49
CA LEU A 151 -16.08 -7.18 13.33
C LEU A 151 -15.99 -7.68 11.89
N TYR A 152 -16.97 -7.37 11.04
CA TYR A 152 -16.90 -7.79 9.63
C TYR A 152 -15.73 -7.16 8.86
N ALA A 153 -15.17 -6.04 9.34
CA ALA A 153 -13.96 -5.46 8.78
C ALA A 153 -12.76 -6.41 8.85
N LEU A 154 -12.77 -7.36 9.80
CA LEU A 154 -11.73 -8.39 9.92
C LEU A 154 -11.66 -9.31 8.71
N PHE A 155 -12.76 -9.55 8.02
CA PHE A 155 -12.77 -10.35 6.79
C PHE A 155 -11.82 -9.74 5.75
N PHE A 156 -11.94 -8.43 5.50
CA PHE A 156 -11.06 -7.72 4.59
C PHE A 156 -9.63 -7.57 5.14
N GLY A 157 -9.50 -7.44 6.47
CA GLY A 157 -8.22 -7.45 7.16
C GLY A 157 -7.45 -8.75 6.92
N VAL A 158 -8.10 -9.91 7.05
CA VAL A 158 -7.48 -11.24 6.81
C VAL A 158 -7.04 -11.39 5.34
N ILE A 159 -7.85 -10.95 4.38
CA ILE A 159 -7.49 -10.95 2.96
C ILE A 159 -6.24 -10.09 2.73
N SER A 160 -6.21 -8.88 3.31
CA SER A 160 -5.09 -7.97 3.19
C SER A 160 -3.82 -8.54 3.85
N LEU A 161 -3.92 -9.13 5.04
CA LEU A 161 -2.81 -9.83 5.70
C LEU A 161 -2.24 -10.95 4.82
N GLY A 162 -3.11 -11.76 4.22
CA GLY A 162 -2.71 -12.82 3.29
C GLY A 162 -1.94 -12.26 2.07
N ALA A 163 -2.42 -11.16 1.49
CA ALA A 163 -1.76 -10.51 0.36
C ALA A 163 -0.37 -9.96 0.73
N TYR A 164 -0.26 -9.23 1.85
CA TYR A 164 1.03 -8.74 2.34
C TYR A 164 2.01 -9.87 2.67
N ALA A 165 1.55 -10.90 3.38
CA ALA A 165 2.38 -12.05 3.74
C ALA A 165 2.89 -12.78 2.48
N ALA A 166 2.01 -13.05 1.51
CA ALA A 166 2.38 -13.70 0.26
C ALA A 166 3.42 -12.88 -0.51
N PHE A 167 3.22 -11.55 -0.61
CA PHE A 167 4.18 -10.65 -1.26
C PHE A 167 5.54 -10.70 -0.57
N LEU A 168 5.58 -10.53 0.76
CA LEU A 168 6.85 -10.47 1.51
C LEU A 168 7.60 -11.80 1.49
N ILE A 169 6.89 -12.94 1.61
CA ILE A 169 7.49 -14.28 1.51
C ILE A 169 8.08 -14.49 0.12
N TYR A 170 7.32 -14.15 -0.93
CA TYR A 170 7.79 -14.31 -2.30
C TYR A 170 8.99 -13.41 -2.60
N ALA A 171 8.94 -12.14 -2.20
CA ALA A 171 10.03 -11.18 -2.37
C ALA A 171 11.30 -11.65 -1.63
N GLY A 172 11.16 -12.16 -0.40
CA GLY A 172 12.27 -12.72 0.36
C GLY A 172 12.91 -13.93 -0.32
N ASN A 173 12.11 -14.81 -0.91
CA ASN A 173 12.62 -15.98 -1.65
C ASN A 173 13.35 -15.58 -2.93
N VAL A 174 12.85 -14.58 -3.66
CA VAL A 174 13.52 -14.03 -4.86
C VAL A 174 14.85 -13.41 -4.48
N ALA A 175 14.89 -12.59 -3.43
CA ALA A 175 16.13 -11.97 -2.95
C ALA A 175 17.20 -13.00 -2.53
N LYS A 176 16.79 -14.08 -1.84
CA LYS A 176 17.71 -15.19 -1.48
C LYS A 176 18.29 -15.88 -2.72
N LYS A 177 17.45 -16.18 -3.72
CA LYS A 177 17.89 -16.81 -4.97
C LYS A 177 18.87 -15.90 -5.73
N GLN A 178 18.60 -14.60 -5.81
CA GLN A 178 19.52 -13.65 -6.44
C GLN A 178 20.87 -13.55 -5.73
N ALA A 179 20.86 -13.56 -4.40
CA ALA A 179 22.10 -13.55 -3.61
C ALA A 179 22.94 -14.84 -3.80
N GLN A 180 22.30 -15.97 -4.06
CA GLN A 180 23.00 -17.25 -4.34
C GLN A 180 23.54 -17.33 -5.78
N ASN A 181 22.91 -16.64 -6.74
CA ASN A 181 23.25 -16.71 -8.17
C ASN A 181 24.13 -15.54 -8.63
N VAL A 182 24.92 -14.94 -7.73
CA VAL A 182 25.81 -13.78 -8.04
C VAL A 182 26.84 -14.07 -9.15
N LEU A 183 27.04 -15.34 -9.55
CA LEU A 183 27.98 -15.73 -10.62
C LEU A 183 27.34 -15.76 -12.04
N ASP A 184 26.03 -15.55 -12.16
CA ASP A 184 25.28 -15.68 -13.45
C ASP A 184 24.77 -14.29 -13.93
N THR A 185 25.65 -13.31 -14.00
CA THR A 185 25.32 -11.88 -14.18
C THR A 185 24.93 -11.46 -15.61
N GLU A 186 24.89 -12.35 -16.60
CA GLU A 186 24.63 -11.99 -18.01
C GLU A 186 23.25 -12.39 -18.56
N LYS A 187 22.36 -12.97 -17.76
CA LYS A 187 21.04 -13.29 -18.29
C LYS A 187 20.15 -12.06 -18.37
N VAL A 188 19.92 -11.57 -19.59
CA VAL A 188 18.85 -10.62 -19.89
C VAL A 188 17.55 -11.16 -19.30
N MET A 189 16.99 -10.46 -18.32
CA MET A 189 15.78 -10.90 -17.61
C MET A 189 14.58 -10.80 -18.55
N VAL A 190 14.25 -11.89 -19.23
CA VAL A 190 13.04 -12.00 -20.03
C VAL A 190 11.84 -12.06 -19.09
N ARG A 191 10.92 -11.09 -19.21
CA ARG A 191 9.70 -11.07 -18.39
C ARG A 191 8.83 -12.28 -18.70
N PRO A 192 8.45 -13.09 -17.68
CA PRO A 192 7.57 -14.23 -17.89
C PRO A 192 6.17 -13.77 -18.33
N ARG A 193 5.40 -14.65 -18.96
CA ARG A 193 3.99 -14.36 -19.32
C ARG A 193 3.13 -14.01 -18.11
N PHE A 194 3.42 -14.64 -16.97
CA PHE A 194 2.83 -14.34 -15.68
C PHE A 194 3.94 -14.23 -14.63
N TRP A 195 4.00 -13.10 -13.97
CA TRP A 195 4.99 -12.81 -12.94
C TRP A 195 4.29 -12.58 -11.61
N TRP A 196 4.53 -13.48 -10.67
CA TRP A 196 3.87 -13.45 -9.36
C TRP A 196 4.13 -12.16 -8.58
N MET A 197 5.31 -11.59 -8.65
CA MET A 197 5.68 -10.45 -7.82
C MET A 197 4.84 -9.19 -8.13
N PRO A 198 4.69 -8.75 -9.39
CA PRO A 198 3.77 -7.67 -9.75
C PRO A 198 2.31 -7.99 -9.40
N PHE A 199 1.88 -9.24 -9.64
CA PHE A 199 0.51 -9.65 -9.32
C PHE A 199 0.21 -9.56 -7.82
N LEU A 200 1.15 -9.98 -6.96
CA LEU A 200 1.03 -9.88 -5.50
C LEU A 200 1.04 -8.42 -5.02
N GLU A 201 1.80 -7.54 -5.68
CA GLU A 201 1.77 -6.10 -5.41
C GLU A 201 0.36 -5.53 -5.64
N TRP A 202 -0.30 -5.93 -6.73
CA TRP A 202 -1.70 -5.56 -7.00
C TRP A 202 -2.68 -6.10 -5.96
N LEU A 203 -2.50 -7.34 -5.51
CA LEU A 203 -3.34 -7.91 -4.45
C LEU A 203 -3.21 -7.11 -3.16
N VAL A 204 -1.99 -6.70 -2.79
CA VAL A 204 -1.77 -5.82 -1.63
C VAL A 204 -2.51 -4.50 -1.80
N LEU A 205 -2.36 -3.82 -2.95
CA LEU A 205 -3.03 -2.54 -3.20
C LEU A 205 -4.56 -2.68 -3.08
N ILE A 206 -5.14 -3.63 -3.82
CA ILE A 206 -6.61 -3.79 -3.87
C ILE A 206 -7.16 -4.18 -2.51
N SER A 207 -6.56 -5.17 -1.84
CA SER A 207 -7.04 -5.64 -0.54
C SER A 207 -6.94 -4.56 0.55
N THR A 208 -5.86 -3.77 0.53
CA THR A 208 -5.68 -2.65 1.47
C THR A 208 -6.72 -1.55 1.24
N ILE A 209 -6.97 -1.18 -0.02
CA ILE A 209 -8.01 -0.19 -0.34
C ILE A 209 -9.38 -0.70 0.09
N LEU A 210 -9.75 -1.94 -0.19
CA LEU A 210 -11.02 -2.52 0.23
C LEU A 210 -11.16 -2.50 1.75
N TRP A 211 -10.10 -2.84 2.48
CA TRP A 211 -10.10 -2.78 3.93
C TRP A 211 -10.26 -1.34 4.45
N PHE A 212 -9.56 -0.35 3.87
CA PHE A 212 -9.72 1.07 4.23
C PHE A 212 -11.14 1.58 3.94
N LEU A 213 -11.71 1.21 2.79
CA LEU A 213 -13.08 1.57 2.46
C LEU A 213 -14.07 1.04 3.51
N VAL A 214 -13.91 -0.21 3.96
CA VAL A 214 -14.74 -0.78 5.02
C VAL A 214 -14.58 -0.03 6.33
N ILE A 215 -13.35 0.27 6.75
CA ILE A 215 -13.08 1.06 7.97
C ILE A 215 -13.76 2.44 7.89
N CYS A 216 -13.71 3.09 6.72
CA CYS A 216 -14.25 4.44 6.54
C CYS A 216 -15.78 4.48 6.38
N THR A 217 -16.42 3.40 5.91
CA THR A 217 -17.88 3.35 5.68
C THR A 217 -18.66 2.65 6.79
N ALA A 218 -17.96 2.05 7.73
CA ALA A 218 -18.57 1.25 8.80
C ALA A 218 -19.02 2.06 10.04
N ARG A 219 -18.90 3.40 10.00
CA ARG A 219 -19.26 4.34 11.07
C ARG A 219 -20.66 4.91 10.89
#